data_2c47e67646a7db0187073beb02dcb5c1
#
_entry.id   2c47e67646a7db0187073beb02dcb5c1
#
_cell.length_a   1.000
_cell.length_b   1.000
_cell.length_c   1.000
_cell.angle_alpha   90.00
_cell.angle_beta   90.00
_cell.angle_gamma   90.00
#
_symmetry.space_group_name_H-M   'P 1'
#
loop_
_entity.id
_entity.type
_entity.pdbx_description
1 polymer ?
#
loop_
_entity_poly.entity_id
_entity_poly.type
_entity_poly.pdbx_seq_one_letter_code
_entity_poly.pdbx_strand_id
1 'polypeptide(L)'
;MQHSQLVNTESRDLESWIERLWVSDNTADRTLLEKTIRVLLDPVQHDTGSFYPNSLDVAETLRNIDVDQTTLMATLLSDPSFLETTEIEDITAEYGQAVATLCENMRTLHHFRESTQINASTLTEKQQAEQIRRMLLAMVKDIRAVLIKLAWHLQFLRLLSGSEITDKHLCAAHQTMDIYAPITNRLGISHIKWEMEDLAFRFIEPEKYKSIARSLQNTRLEREEYIENFTGLIKNMMQEAEIDGEIYGRPKHIYSIWKKMKRKGIGIAQLYDLRAIRIIVDDIETCYKVLGMVHERWP
;
A
#
# COMPACT_ATOMS: atom_id res chain seq x y z
N MET A 1 3.92 -8.28 13.25
CA MET A 1 2.88 -7.23 13.25
C MET A 1 3.38 -6.09 14.10
N GLN A 2 4.08 -5.14 13.49
CA GLN A 2 4.16 -3.82 14.09
C GLN A 2 2.76 -3.22 13.94
N HIS A 3 2.03 -3.11 15.05
CA HIS A 3 0.91 -2.21 15.12
C HIS A 3 1.44 -0.84 14.75
N SER A 4 0.93 -0.25 13.65
CA SER A 4 0.96 1.19 13.54
C SER A 4 0.19 1.69 14.76
N GLN A 5 0.93 2.10 15.79
CA GLN A 5 0.39 2.96 16.81
C GLN A 5 -0.19 4.13 16.05
N LEU A 6 -1.45 4.43 16.29
CA LEU A 6 -2.04 5.74 16.03
C LEU A 6 -1.08 6.74 16.67
N VAL A 7 -0.19 7.30 15.86
CA VAL A 7 0.82 8.23 16.37
C VAL A 7 0.05 9.48 16.76
N ASN A 8 0.05 9.71 18.05
CA ASN A 8 -0.53 10.89 18.68
C ASN A 8 -0.04 12.14 17.94
N THR A 9 -0.93 12.93 17.42
CA THR A 9 -0.68 14.06 16.50
C THR A 9 0.12 15.19 17.16
N GLU A 10 0.37 15.14 18.47
CA GLU A 10 0.89 16.24 19.27
C GLU A 10 2.42 16.42 19.31
N SER A 11 3.22 15.55 18.65
CA SER A 11 4.67 15.73 18.65
C SER A 11 5.35 15.26 17.34
N ARG A 12 4.72 15.50 16.20
CA ARG A 12 5.36 15.24 14.92
C ARG A 12 6.28 16.40 14.59
N ASP A 13 7.57 16.24 14.86
CA ASP A 13 8.60 17.20 14.50
C ASP A 13 8.62 17.39 12.99
N LEU A 14 8.46 18.63 12.53
CA LEU A 14 8.51 19.04 11.13
C LEU A 14 9.75 18.47 10.42
N GLU A 15 10.90 18.53 11.08
CA GLU A 15 12.19 18.08 10.55
C GLU A 15 12.18 16.57 10.27
N SER A 16 11.58 15.78 11.18
CA SER A 16 11.39 14.35 11.01
C SER A 16 10.51 14.01 9.80
N TRP A 17 9.48 14.80 9.51
CA TRP A 17 8.65 14.62 8.31
C TRP A 17 9.40 14.97 7.03
N ILE A 18 10.16 16.07 7.03
CA ILE A 18 10.97 16.45 5.88
C ILE A 18 11.98 15.36 5.56
N GLU A 19 12.72 14.84 6.55
CA GLU A 19 13.70 13.78 6.34
C GLU A 19 13.06 12.49 5.77
N ARG A 20 11.89 12.11 6.24
CA ARG A 20 11.19 10.92 5.74
C ARG A 20 10.63 11.06 4.33
N LEU A 21 10.16 12.24 3.96
CA LEU A 21 9.51 12.48 2.67
C LEU A 21 10.45 13.08 1.62
N TRP A 22 11.69 13.41 2.00
CA TRP A 22 12.66 13.99 1.07
C TRP A 22 13.23 12.94 0.13
N VAL A 23 13.19 13.21 -1.20
CA VAL A 23 13.68 12.30 -2.25
C VAL A 23 14.57 13.04 -3.26
N SER A 24 14.39 14.36 -3.43
CA SER A 24 15.07 15.17 -4.45
C SER A 24 16.37 15.77 -3.92
N ASP A 25 17.38 15.95 -4.78
CA ASP A 25 18.60 16.70 -4.46
C ASP A 25 18.44 18.22 -4.63
N ASN A 26 17.28 18.68 -5.07
CA ASN A 26 17.01 20.08 -5.38
C ASN A 26 16.55 20.86 -4.13
N THR A 27 17.32 21.83 -3.67
CA THR A 27 17.03 22.63 -2.47
C THR A 27 15.73 23.46 -2.57
N ALA A 28 15.31 23.87 -3.78
CA ALA A 28 14.05 24.58 -3.97
C ALA A 28 12.84 23.68 -3.65
N ASP A 29 12.89 22.42 -4.05
CA ASP A 29 11.85 21.43 -3.74
C ASP A 29 11.77 21.19 -2.23
N ARG A 30 12.91 21.23 -1.52
CA ARG A 30 12.95 21.06 -0.06
C ARG A 30 12.20 22.22 0.65
N THR A 31 12.44 23.46 0.23
CA THR A 31 11.75 24.62 0.81
C THR A 31 10.25 24.56 0.60
N LEU A 32 9.83 24.09 -0.57
CA LEU A 32 8.42 23.93 -0.90
C LEU A 32 7.78 22.79 -0.09
N LEU A 33 8.48 21.67 0.06
CA LEU A 33 8.05 20.56 0.90
C LEU A 33 7.88 20.99 2.36
N GLU A 34 8.87 21.72 2.91
CA GLU A 34 8.80 22.25 4.27
C GLU A 34 7.59 23.17 4.48
N LYS A 35 7.36 24.09 3.55
CA LYS A 35 6.20 24.99 3.58
C LYS A 35 4.89 24.20 3.58
N THR A 36 4.77 23.20 2.72
CA THR A 36 3.56 22.37 2.59
C THR A 36 3.30 21.56 3.85
N ILE A 37 4.33 20.89 4.39
CA ILE A 37 4.19 20.11 5.63
C ILE A 37 3.82 21.02 6.81
N ARG A 38 4.40 22.22 6.90
CA ARG A 38 4.08 23.19 7.96
C ARG A 38 2.62 23.60 7.93
N VAL A 39 2.04 23.82 6.75
CA VAL A 39 0.60 24.12 6.59
C VAL A 39 -0.25 22.90 7.01
N LEU A 40 0.15 21.69 6.66
CA LEU A 40 -0.57 20.46 7.01
C LEU A 40 -0.46 20.09 8.50
N LEU A 41 0.54 20.58 9.22
CA LEU A 41 0.69 20.39 10.66
C LEU A 41 -0.04 21.45 11.50
N ASP A 42 -0.58 22.52 10.87
CA ASP A 42 -1.32 23.57 11.56
C ASP A 42 -2.69 23.03 12.05
N PRO A 43 -2.92 22.96 13.36
CA PRO A 43 -4.14 22.40 13.92
C PRO A 43 -5.41 23.21 13.57
N VAL A 44 -5.27 24.46 13.16
CA VAL A 44 -6.41 25.33 12.81
C VAL A 44 -7.09 24.88 11.50
N GLN A 45 -6.37 24.19 10.60
CA GLN A 45 -6.92 23.73 9.33
C GLN A 45 -7.53 22.32 9.37
N HIS A 46 -7.33 21.57 10.46
CA HIS A 46 -7.72 20.16 10.55
C HIS A 46 -8.77 19.86 11.63
N ASP A 47 -9.60 20.82 12.01
CA ASP A 47 -10.78 20.55 12.86
C ASP A 47 -11.91 19.91 12.03
N THR A 48 -11.57 18.80 11.41
CA THR A 48 -12.55 17.86 10.90
C THR A 48 -12.59 16.69 11.85
N GLY A 49 -13.61 16.62 12.69
CA GLY A 49 -14.01 15.39 13.38
C GLY A 49 -14.34 14.27 12.38
N SER A 50 -13.71 14.33 11.23
CA SER A 50 -13.84 13.45 10.09
C SER A 50 -12.88 12.28 10.25
N PHE A 51 -13.43 11.09 10.21
CA PHE A 51 -12.73 9.81 10.14
C PHE A 51 -12.08 9.66 8.74
N TYR A 52 -11.10 10.53 8.45
CA TYR A 52 -10.41 10.60 7.16
C TYR A 52 -8.89 10.45 7.34
N PRO A 53 -8.17 9.76 6.42
CA PRO A 53 -6.73 9.65 6.48
C PRO A 53 -6.05 11.01 6.42
N ASN A 54 -4.88 11.15 7.04
CA ASN A 54 -4.01 12.30 6.90
C ASN A 54 -3.14 12.14 5.64
N SER A 55 -2.99 13.18 4.84
CA SER A 55 -2.16 13.18 3.62
C SER A 55 -0.67 12.89 3.89
N LEU A 56 -0.15 13.23 5.07
CA LEU A 56 1.22 12.87 5.49
C LEU A 56 1.41 11.35 5.59
N ASP A 57 0.46 10.64 6.22
CA ASP A 57 0.52 9.17 6.33
C ASP A 57 0.39 8.49 4.96
N VAL A 58 -0.40 9.09 4.05
CA VAL A 58 -0.53 8.64 2.67
C VAL A 58 0.79 8.83 1.91
N ALA A 59 1.44 9.98 2.06
CA ALA A 59 2.73 10.28 1.44
C ALA A 59 3.83 9.31 1.94
N GLU A 60 3.88 9.02 3.24
CA GLU A 60 4.81 8.03 3.81
C GLU A 60 4.59 6.62 3.22
N THR A 61 3.34 6.24 3.00
CA THR A 61 3.01 4.96 2.34
C THR A 61 3.59 4.89 0.92
N LEU A 62 3.50 5.99 0.17
CA LEU A 62 4.05 6.07 -1.19
C LEU A 62 5.57 6.19 -1.20
N ARG A 63 6.17 6.85 -0.21
CA ARG A 63 7.63 6.90 -0.06
C ARG A 63 8.26 5.51 0.03
N ASN A 64 7.57 4.57 0.68
CA ASN A 64 8.02 3.18 0.82
C ASN A 64 7.99 2.37 -0.50
N ILE A 65 7.49 2.93 -1.59
CA ILE A 65 7.50 2.33 -2.94
C ILE A 65 8.28 3.18 -3.95
N ASP A 66 9.16 4.07 -3.46
CA ASP A 66 10.12 4.87 -4.23
C ASP A 66 9.48 5.73 -5.35
N VAL A 67 8.38 6.42 -5.04
CA VAL A 67 7.80 7.41 -5.96
C VAL A 67 8.62 8.70 -6.01
N ASP A 68 8.47 9.46 -7.11
CA ASP A 68 9.17 10.74 -7.30
C ASP A 68 8.64 11.87 -6.39
N GLN A 69 9.42 12.93 -6.24
CA GLN A 69 9.08 14.09 -5.42
C GLN A 69 7.79 14.77 -5.88
N THR A 70 7.53 14.82 -7.19
CA THR A 70 6.29 15.36 -7.77
C THR A 70 5.05 14.61 -7.27
N THR A 71 5.13 13.28 -7.24
CA THR A 71 4.05 12.41 -6.73
C THR A 71 3.84 12.61 -5.23
N LEU A 72 4.90 12.71 -4.44
CA LEU A 72 4.80 12.98 -3.01
C LEU A 72 4.17 14.34 -2.73
N MET A 73 4.58 15.39 -3.47
CA MET A 73 4.02 16.71 -3.35
C MET A 73 2.52 16.74 -3.70
N ALA A 74 2.15 16.13 -4.82
CA ALA A 74 0.74 15.98 -5.21
C ALA A 74 -0.07 15.18 -4.16
N THR A 75 0.55 14.20 -3.50
CA THR A 75 -0.09 13.43 -2.43
C THR A 75 -0.41 14.29 -1.22
N LEU A 76 0.53 15.12 -0.78
CA LEU A 76 0.33 16.05 0.33
C LEU A 76 -0.81 17.02 0.06
N LEU A 77 -0.92 17.51 -1.18
CA LEU A 77 -1.97 18.42 -1.63
C LEU A 77 -3.28 17.73 -2.02
N SER A 78 -3.34 16.39 -2.01
CA SER A 78 -4.50 15.62 -2.48
C SER A 78 -5.57 15.39 -1.41
N ASP A 79 -5.50 16.08 -0.27
CA ASP A 79 -6.58 16.08 0.71
C ASP A 79 -7.87 16.60 0.07
N PRO A 80 -9.01 15.90 0.20
CA PRO A 80 -10.25 16.31 -0.44
C PRO A 80 -10.69 17.72 -0.06
N SER A 81 -10.59 18.11 1.22
CA SER A 81 -11.00 19.43 1.69
C SER A 81 -10.11 20.54 1.12
N PHE A 82 -8.80 20.27 1.00
CA PHE A 82 -7.86 21.18 0.34
C PHE A 82 -8.18 21.33 -1.15
N LEU A 83 -8.42 20.22 -1.86
CA LEU A 83 -8.73 20.24 -3.28
C LEU A 83 -10.09 20.87 -3.60
N GLU A 84 -11.06 20.85 -2.69
CA GLU A 84 -12.35 21.52 -2.85
C GLU A 84 -12.26 23.04 -2.71
N THR A 85 -11.29 23.53 -1.93
CA THR A 85 -11.16 24.96 -1.60
C THR A 85 -10.07 25.69 -2.38
N THR A 86 -9.17 24.95 -3.07
CA THR A 86 -8.02 25.53 -3.78
C THR A 86 -8.19 25.40 -5.28
N GLU A 87 -7.96 26.49 -6.00
CA GLU A 87 -8.02 26.47 -7.47
C GLU A 87 -6.78 25.80 -8.07
N ILE A 88 -6.95 25.10 -9.20
CA ILE A 88 -5.83 24.39 -9.87
C ILE A 88 -4.78 25.36 -10.40
N GLU A 89 -5.20 26.57 -10.78
CA GLU A 89 -4.34 27.66 -11.22
C GLU A 89 -3.36 28.08 -10.12
N ASP A 90 -3.80 28.15 -8.88
CA ASP A 90 -2.96 28.49 -7.73
C ASP A 90 -1.93 27.37 -7.46
N ILE A 91 -2.35 26.11 -7.53
CA ILE A 91 -1.46 24.95 -7.43
C ILE A 91 -0.44 24.98 -8.59
N THR A 92 -0.86 25.34 -9.80
CA THR A 92 0.04 25.43 -10.96
C THR A 92 1.09 26.51 -10.76
N ALA A 93 0.70 27.68 -10.26
CA ALA A 93 1.60 28.81 -10.04
C ALA A 93 2.65 28.52 -8.98
N GLU A 94 2.30 27.81 -7.91
CA GLU A 94 3.19 27.53 -6.78
C GLU A 94 3.99 26.24 -6.93
N TYR A 95 3.36 25.15 -7.41
CA TYR A 95 3.92 23.79 -7.42
C TYR A 95 4.25 23.27 -8.83
N GLY A 96 3.88 24.02 -9.85
CA GLY A 96 4.11 23.66 -11.26
C GLY A 96 3.04 22.72 -11.86
N GLN A 97 3.07 22.66 -13.19
CA GLN A 97 2.04 21.97 -14.00
C GLN A 97 1.93 20.47 -13.70
N ALA A 98 3.05 19.80 -13.40
CA ALA A 98 3.05 18.35 -13.15
C ALA A 98 2.29 17.99 -11.87
N VAL A 99 2.51 18.74 -10.78
CA VAL A 99 1.79 18.58 -9.51
C VAL A 99 0.31 18.94 -9.70
N ALA A 100 0.00 20.06 -10.35
CA ALA A 100 -1.37 20.50 -10.61
C ALA A 100 -2.18 19.47 -11.42
N THR A 101 -1.55 18.83 -12.42
CA THR A 101 -2.20 17.76 -13.20
C THR A 101 -2.57 16.56 -12.33
N LEU A 102 -1.70 16.17 -11.41
CA LEU A 102 -1.99 15.08 -10.47
C LEU A 102 -3.11 15.46 -9.51
N CYS A 103 -3.12 16.70 -8.99
CA CYS A 103 -4.17 17.21 -8.12
C CYS A 103 -5.54 17.27 -8.83
N GLU A 104 -5.58 17.71 -10.10
CA GLU A 104 -6.79 17.68 -10.93
C GLU A 104 -7.33 16.26 -11.10
N ASN A 105 -6.45 15.30 -11.41
CA ASN A 105 -6.82 13.89 -11.50
C ASN A 105 -7.33 13.36 -10.15
N MET A 106 -6.72 13.75 -9.03
CA MET A 106 -7.17 13.34 -7.70
C MET A 106 -8.53 13.93 -7.35
N ARG A 107 -8.80 15.21 -7.69
CA ARG A 107 -10.13 15.84 -7.55
C ARG A 107 -11.18 15.00 -8.29
N THR A 108 -10.92 14.63 -9.54
CA THR A 108 -11.79 13.77 -10.34
C THR A 108 -12.01 12.41 -9.70
N LEU A 109 -10.96 11.76 -9.17
CA LEU A 109 -11.03 10.45 -8.51
C LEU A 109 -11.74 10.49 -7.15
N HIS A 110 -11.72 11.62 -6.43
CA HIS A 110 -12.49 11.79 -5.19
C HIS A 110 -13.99 11.89 -5.48
N HIS A 111 -14.40 12.70 -6.44
CA HIS A 111 -15.80 12.84 -6.84
C HIS A 111 -16.39 11.57 -7.46
N PHE A 112 -15.57 10.73 -8.10
CA PHE A 112 -16.03 9.45 -8.67
C PHE A 112 -16.66 8.51 -7.62
N ARG A 113 -16.24 8.58 -6.36
CA ARG A 113 -16.79 7.76 -5.28
C ARG A 113 -18.28 8.03 -5.02
N GLU A 114 -18.73 9.25 -5.24
CA GLU A 114 -20.12 9.67 -4.98
C GLU A 114 -21.06 9.29 -6.12
N SER A 115 -20.55 9.20 -7.35
CA SER A 115 -21.35 8.92 -8.54
C SER A 115 -21.55 7.44 -8.85
N THR A 116 -20.83 6.52 -8.19
CA THR A 116 -20.90 5.07 -8.43
C THR A 116 -22.13 4.37 -7.80
N GLN A 117 -23.08 5.09 -7.23
CA GLN A 117 -24.44 4.55 -7.01
C GLN A 117 -25.22 4.43 -8.34
N ILE A 118 -24.51 4.21 -9.46
CA ILE A 118 -25.10 4.15 -10.80
C ILE A 118 -25.90 2.84 -10.97
N ASN A 119 -27.17 3.03 -11.20
CA ASN A 119 -28.12 2.14 -11.89
C ASN A 119 -27.71 0.66 -12.03
N ALA A 120 -27.85 -0.07 -10.93
CA ALA A 120 -27.48 -1.47 -10.77
C ALA A 120 -28.47 -2.48 -11.37
N SER A 121 -29.29 -2.10 -12.35
CA SER A 121 -30.46 -2.92 -12.71
C SER A 121 -30.23 -4.03 -13.76
N THR A 122 -29.04 -4.09 -14.40
CA THR A 122 -28.82 -5.06 -15.50
C THR A 122 -27.50 -5.81 -15.50
N LEU A 123 -26.49 -5.41 -14.70
CA LEU A 123 -25.16 -6.02 -14.69
C LEU A 123 -24.95 -6.87 -13.45
N THR A 124 -24.20 -7.97 -13.59
CA THR A 124 -23.71 -8.72 -12.42
C THR A 124 -22.69 -7.90 -11.62
N GLU A 125 -22.56 -8.17 -10.31
CA GLU A 125 -21.58 -7.50 -9.44
C GLU A 125 -20.14 -7.51 -10.02
N LYS A 126 -19.73 -8.63 -10.64
CA LYS A 126 -18.43 -8.76 -11.30
C LYS A 126 -18.28 -7.85 -12.53
N GLN A 127 -19.32 -7.70 -13.32
CA GLN A 127 -19.34 -6.82 -14.50
C GLN A 127 -19.29 -5.35 -14.08
N GLN A 128 -20.01 -4.99 -13.02
CA GLN A 128 -19.96 -3.66 -12.42
C GLN A 128 -18.55 -3.32 -11.90
N ALA A 129 -17.95 -4.22 -11.15
CA ALA A 129 -16.57 -4.04 -10.66
C ALA A 129 -15.56 -3.88 -11.81
N GLU A 130 -15.67 -4.66 -12.89
CA GLU A 130 -14.77 -4.52 -14.05
C GLU A 130 -15.00 -3.19 -14.78
N GLN A 131 -16.23 -2.75 -14.91
CA GLN A 131 -16.55 -1.45 -15.49
C GLN A 131 -15.96 -0.31 -14.67
N ILE A 132 -16.11 -0.34 -13.34
CA ILE A 132 -15.55 0.64 -12.43
C ILE A 132 -14.01 0.67 -12.55
N ARG A 133 -13.35 -0.49 -12.58
CA ARG A 133 -11.88 -0.57 -12.78
C ARG A 133 -11.43 0.08 -14.07
N ARG A 134 -12.13 -0.18 -15.18
CA ARG A 134 -11.82 0.43 -16.49
C ARG A 134 -12.04 1.93 -16.47
N MET A 135 -13.12 2.41 -15.86
CA MET A 135 -13.40 3.82 -15.73
C MET A 135 -12.33 4.54 -14.90
N LEU A 136 -11.96 4.01 -13.73
CA LEU A 136 -10.91 4.57 -12.89
C LEU A 136 -9.58 4.75 -13.65
N LEU A 137 -9.19 3.75 -14.45
CA LEU A 137 -7.97 3.82 -15.24
C LEU A 137 -8.09 4.74 -16.46
N ALA A 138 -9.29 4.90 -17.02
CA ALA A 138 -9.52 5.77 -18.18
C ALA A 138 -9.68 7.24 -17.84
N MET A 139 -10.06 7.57 -16.58
CA MET A 139 -10.31 8.94 -16.14
C MET A 139 -9.04 9.75 -15.85
N VAL A 140 -7.90 9.08 -15.66
CA VAL A 140 -6.65 9.73 -15.28
C VAL A 140 -5.73 9.90 -16.50
N LYS A 141 -5.15 11.09 -16.62
CA LYS A 141 -4.11 11.37 -17.62
C LYS A 141 -2.75 10.82 -17.20
N ASP A 142 -2.53 10.66 -15.89
CA ASP A 142 -1.29 10.19 -15.29
C ASP A 142 -1.58 9.06 -14.30
N ILE A 143 -0.96 7.89 -14.52
CA ILE A 143 -1.14 6.70 -13.69
C ILE A 143 -0.73 6.90 -12.23
N ARG A 144 0.15 7.87 -11.94
CA ARG A 144 0.58 8.21 -10.58
C ARG A 144 -0.58 8.66 -9.71
N ALA A 145 -1.63 9.29 -10.28
CA ALA A 145 -2.85 9.62 -9.54
C ALA A 145 -3.58 8.38 -9.04
N VAL A 146 -3.53 7.25 -9.80
CA VAL A 146 -4.08 5.98 -9.32
C VAL A 146 -3.27 5.45 -8.15
N LEU A 147 -1.94 5.58 -8.15
CA LEU A 147 -1.08 5.20 -7.01
C LEU A 147 -1.45 5.99 -5.76
N ILE A 148 -1.62 7.30 -5.89
CA ILE A 148 -2.06 8.17 -4.79
C ILE A 148 -3.43 7.69 -4.26
N LYS A 149 -4.39 7.43 -5.14
CA LYS A 149 -5.73 6.93 -4.75
C LYS A 149 -5.68 5.58 -4.02
N LEU A 150 -4.82 4.67 -4.45
CA LEU A 150 -4.61 3.38 -3.78
C LEU A 150 -4.00 3.56 -2.39
N ALA A 151 -3.04 4.46 -2.23
CA ALA A 151 -2.46 4.77 -0.93
C ALA A 151 -3.48 5.41 0.04
N TRP A 152 -4.33 6.33 -0.45
CA TRP A 152 -5.46 6.88 0.30
C TRP A 152 -6.42 5.78 0.76
N HIS A 153 -6.75 4.84 -0.12
CA HIS A 153 -7.64 3.73 0.22
C HIS A 153 -7.02 2.79 1.25
N LEU A 154 -5.72 2.50 1.15
CA LEU A 154 -5.01 1.69 2.14
C LEU A 154 -5.01 2.38 3.52
N GLN A 155 -4.71 3.67 3.60
CA GLN A 155 -4.75 4.42 4.85
C GLN A 155 -6.17 4.47 5.45
N PHE A 156 -7.19 4.58 4.62
CA PHE A 156 -8.57 4.48 5.06
C PHE A 156 -8.88 3.11 5.70
N LEU A 157 -8.43 2.00 5.10
CA LEU A 157 -8.57 0.67 5.70
C LEU A 157 -7.80 0.52 7.02
N ARG A 158 -6.62 1.12 7.13
CA ARG A 158 -5.82 1.13 8.37
C ARG A 158 -6.57 1.85 9.49
N LEU A 159 -7.16 3.02 9.21
CA LEU A 159 -7.98 3.76 10.18
C LEU A 159 -9.19 2.94 10.64
N LEU A 160 -9.91 2.33 9.70
CA LEU A 160 -11.04 1.45 10.02
C LEU A 160 -10.63 0.30 10.94
N SER A 161 -9.40 -0.20 10.83
CA SER A 161 -8.94 -1.39 11.57
C SER A 161 -8.90 -1.22 13.11
N GLY A 162 -8.96 0.01 13.60
CA GLY A 162 -8.97 0.37 15.03
C GLY A 162 -10.35 0.43 15.68
N SER A 163 -11.44 0.28 14.91
CA SER A 163 -12.81 0.43 15.38
C SER A 163 -13.65 -0.85 15.22
N GLU A 164 -14.85 -0.86 15.80
CA GLU A 164 -15.79 -1.98 15.65
C GLU A 164 -16.26 -2.13 14.19
N ILE A 165 -16.47 -3.38 13.76
CA ILE A 165 -16.90 -3.67 12.39
C ILE A 165 -18.33 -3.20 12.18
N THR A 166 -18.52 -2.31 11.21
CA THR A 166 -19.81 -1.76 10.78
C THR A 166 -20.01 -2.02 9.27
N ASP A 167 -21.18 -1.68 8.75
CA ASP A 167 -21.47 -1.75 7.30
C ASP A 167 -20.48 -0.94 6.46
N LYS A 168 -19.93 0.17 7.01
CA LYS A 168 -18.88 0.96 6.36
C LYS A 168 -17.60 0.14 6.13
N HIS A 169 -17.21 -0.69 7.10
CA HIS A 169 -16.06 -1.59 6.98
C HIS A 169 -16.29 -2.65 5.92
N LEU A 170 -17.47 -3.26 5.92
CA LEU A 170 -17.83 -4.29 4.94
C LEU A 170 -17.87 -3.72 3.52
N CYS A 171 -18.47 -2.53 3.35
CA CYS A 171 -18.47 -1.83 2.06
C CYS A 171 -17.04 -1.54 1.56
N ALA A 172 -16.19 -0.98 2.42
CA ALA A 172 -14.79 -0.71 2.08
C ALA A 172 -14.01 -1.99 1.74
N ALA A 173 -14.26 -3.09 2.48
CA ALA A 173 -13.62 -4.37 2.24
C ALA A 173 -14.04 -5.00 0.91
N HIS A 174 -15.33 -4.97 0.56
CA HIS A 174 -15.80 -5.44 -0.74
C HIS A 174 -15.24 -4.60 -1.89
N GLN A 175 -15.26 -3.27 -1.78
CA GLN A 175 -14.61 -2.39 -2.77
C GLN A 175 -13.11 -2.71 -2.92
N THR A 176 -12.44 -3.02 -1.81
CA THR A 176 -11.03 -3.44 -1.84
C THR A 176 -10.84 -4.70 -2.67
N MET A 177 -11.61 -5.75 -2.39
CA MET A 177 -11.47 -7.05 -3.05
C MET A 177 -11.84 -7.00 -4.53
N ASP A 178 -12.89 -6.23 -4.86
CA ASP A 178 -13.46 -6.22 -6.20
C ASP A 178 -12.85 -5.15 -7.12
N ILE A 179 -12.33 -4.05 -6.57
CA ILE A 179 -11.85 -2.92 -7.37
C ILE A 179 -10.36 -2.66 -7.13
N TYR A 180 -9.96 -2.30 -5.90
CA TYR A 180 -8.64 -1.75 -5.64
C TYR A 180 -7.53 -2.80 -5.66
N ALA A 181 -7.70 -3.98 -5.05
CA ALA A 181 -6.70 -5.03 -5.05
C ALA A 181 -6.40 -5.59 -6.47
N PRO A 182 -7.40 -5.79 -7.37
CA PRO A 182 -7.14 -6.11 -8.77
C PRO A 182 -6.36 -5.02 -9.54
N ILE A 183 -6.66 -3.73 -9.32
CA ILE A 183 -5.90 -2.62 -9.91
C ILE A 183 -4.46 -2.65 -9.41
N THR A 184 -4.26 -2.74 -8.11
CA THR A 184 -2.93 -2.80 -7.48
C THR A 184 -2.10 -3.98 -7.99
N ASN A 185 -2.76 -5.11 -8.25
CA ASN A 185 -2.13 -6.29 -8.86
C ASN A 185 -1.66 -6.03 -10.30
N ARG A 186 -2.47 -5.34 -11.11
CA ARG A 186 -2.10 -4.98 -12.49
C ARG A 186 -0.94 -3.98 -12.55
N LEU A 187 -0.85 -3.10 -11.57
CA LEU A 187 0.25 -2.14 -11.43
C LEU A 187 1.52 -2.75 -10.84
N GLY A 188 1.49 -4.02 -10.40
CA GLY A 188 2.64 -4.71 -9.84
C GLY A 188 3.01 -4.32 -8.41
N ILE A 189 2.19 -3.48 -7.73
CA ILE A 189 2.46 -2.97 -6.39
C ILE A 189 2.00 -4.00 -5.36
N SER A 190 2.76 -5.09 -5.28
CA SER A 190 2.39 -6.25 -4.46
C SER A 190 2.26 -5.93 -2.98
N HIS A 191 3.07 -5.00 -2.45
CA HIS A 191 3.07 -4.66 -1.02
C HIS A 191 1.72 -4.07 -0.60
N ILE A 192 1.28 -3.00 -1.27
CA ILE A 192 -0.01 -2.35 -1.01
C ILE A 192 -1.16 -3.34 -1.20
N LYS A 193 -1.13 -4.14 -2.27
CA LYS A 193 -2.15 -5.16 -2.54
C LYS A 193 -2.34 -6.13 -1.38
N TRP A 194 -1.25 -6.70 -0.88
CA TRP A 194 -1.35 -7.72 0.16
C TRP A 194 -1.87 -7.16 1.47
N GLU A 195 -1.46 -5.97 1.84
CA GLU A 195 -1.96 -5.32 3.05
C GLU A 195 -3.45 -4.97 2.92
N MET A 196 -3.87 -4.45 1.76
CA MET A 196 -5.29 -4.22 1.47
C MET A 196 -6.12 -5.50 1.55
N GLU A 197 -5.63 -6.59 0.93
CA GLU A 197 -6.31 -7.89 0.95
C GLU A 197 -6.42 -8.44 2.38
N ASP A 198 -5.39 -8.32 3.21
CA ASP A 198 -5.39 -8.78 4.60
C ASP A 198 -6.35 -7.96 5.47
N LEU A 199 -6.35 -6.62 5.35
CA LEU A 199 -7.27 -5.75 6.08
C LEU A 199 -8.72 -6.01 5.67
N ALA A 200 -9.00 -6.11 4.37
CA ALA A 200 -10.34 -6.41 3.87
C ALA A 200 -10.82 -7.79 4.33
N PHE A 201 -9.96 -8.81 4.28
CA PHE A 201 -10.29 -10.16 4.74
C PHE A 201 -10.59 -10.18 6.25
N ARG A 202 -9.87 -9.39 7.05
CA ARG A 202 -10.15 -9.24 8.48
C ARG A 202 -11.56 -8.71 8.76
N PHE A 203 -12.10 -7.83 7.89
CA PHE A 203 -13.46 -7.29 8.04
C PHE A 203 -14.51 -8.28 7.52
N ILE A 204 -14.28 -8.93 6.37
CA ILE A 204 -15.26 -9.85 5.76
C ILE A 204 -15.37 -11.16 6.53
N GLU A 205 -14.25 -11.72 7.01
CA GLU A 205 -14.18 -13.04 7.63
C GLU A 205 -13.33 -13.01 8.92
N PRO A 206 -13.76 -12.25 9.95
CA PRO A 206 -12.96 -11.96 11.13
C PRO A 206 -12.54 -13.22 11.89
N GLU A 207 -13.40 -14.22 12.00
CA GLU A 207 -13.08 -15.45 12.74
C GLU A 207 -12.06 -16.32 11.99
N LYS A 208 -12.15 -16.39 10.66
CA LYS A 208 -11.15 -17.09 9.85
C LYS A 208 -9.79 -16.40 9.90
N TYR A 209 -9.80 -15.04 9.82
CA TYR A 209 -8.60 -14.25 9.97
C TYR A 209 -7.92 -14.51 11.31
N LYS A 210 -8.67 -14.41 12.43
CA LYS A 210 -8.17 -14.65 13.78
C LYS A 210 -7.64 -16.07 13.96
N SER A 211 -8.34 -17.10 13.42
CA SER A 211 -7.91 -18.50 13.50
C SER A 211 -6.56 -18.70 12.83
N ILE A 212 -6.39 -18.20 11.60
CA ILE A 212 -5.13 -18.28 10.87
C ILE A 212 -4.02 -17.49 11.58
N ALA A 213 -4.33 -16.25 12.05
CA ALA A 213 -3.38 -15.43 12.77
C ALA A 213 -2.85 -16.11 14.04
N ARG A 214 -3.72 -16.72 14.85
CA ARG A 214 -3.32 -17.51 16.05
C ARG A 214 -2.42 -18.69 15.69
N SER A 215 -2.78 -19.44 14.66
CA SER A 215 -1.96 -20.58 14.20
C SER A 215 -0.58 -20.12 13.72
N LEU A 216 -0.51 -18.92 13.14
CA LEU A 216 0.75 -18.32 12.72
C LEU A 216 1.57 -17.76 13.90
N GLN A 217 0.94 -17.23 14.95
CA GLN A 217 1.63 -16.76 16.16
C GLN A 217 2.30 -17.88 16.94
N ASN A 218 1.62 -19.01 17.09
CA ASN A 218 2.15 -20.18 17.83
C ASN A 218 3.47 -20.72 17.24
N THR A 219 3.75 -20.45 15.98
CA THR A 219 4.98 -20.88 15.29
C THR A 219 5.87 -19.70 14.89
N ARG A 220 5.66 -18.52 15.45
CA ARG A 220 6.35 -17.30 15.01
C ARG A 220 7.85 -17.36 15.27
N LEU A 221 8.26 -17.69 16.48
CA LEU A 221 9.68 -17.78 16.87
C LEU A 221 10.42 -18.82 16.02
N GLU A 222 9.86 -20.03 15.88
CA GLU A 222 10.43 -21.08 15.04
C GLU A 222 10.55 -20.66 13.56
N ARG A 223 9.62 -19.84 13.07
CA ARG A 223 9.64 -19.36 11.68
C ARG A 223 10.66 -18.25 11.48
N GLU A 224 10.77 -17.31 12.42
CA GLU A 224 11.75 -16.22 12.38
C GLU A 224 13.16 -16.81 12.41
N GLU A 225 13.43 -17.72 13.34
CA GLU A 225 14.71 -18.43 13.45
C GLU A 225 15.04 -19.24 12.18
N TYR A 226 14.06 -19.97 11.63
CA TYR A 226 14.25 -20.71 10.37
C TYR A 226 14.57 -19.77 9.19
N ILE A 227 13.85 -18.65 9.05
CA ILE A 227 14.08 -17.70 7.97
C ILE A 227 15.46 -17.06 8.12
N GLU A 228 15.86 -16.69 9.33
CA GLU A 228 17.17 -16.10 9.61
C GLU A 228 18.29 -17.07 9.28
N ASN A 229 18.22 -18.30 9.77
CA ASN A 229 19.17 -19.35 9.47
C ASN A 229 19.27 -19.63 7.98
N PHE A 230 18.15 -19.77 7.30
CA PHE A 230 18.12 -20.06 5.86
C PHE A 230 18.61 -18.88 5.02
N THR A 231 18.28 -17.64 5.42
CA THR A 231 18.81 -16.42 4.79
C THR A 231 20.33 -16.35 4.94
N GLY A 232 20.86 -16.71 6.11
CA GLY A 232 22.31 -16.78 6.34
C GLY A 232 22.99 -17.82 5.44
N LEU A 233 22.40 -19.00 5.27
CA LEU A 233 22.95 -20.02 4.38
C LEU A 233 22.97 -19.57 2.92
N ILE A 234 21.91 -18.91 2.42
CA ILE A 234 21.88 -18.38 1.06
C ILE A 234 22.89 -17.27 0.89
N LYS A 235 23.03 -16.36 1.88
CA LYS A 235 24.00 -15.26 1.85
C LYS A 235 25.42 -15.79 1.72
N ASN A 236 25.78 -16.82 2.50
CA ASN A 236 27.10 -17.44 2.42
C ASN A 236 27.31 -18.07 1.03
N MET A 237 26.32 -18.79 0.51
CA MET A 237 26.39 -19.41 -0.82
C MET A 237 26.56 -18.38 -1.95
N MET A 238 25.88 -17.23 -1.87
CA MET A 238 26.05 -16.15 -2.85
C MET A 238 27.42 -15.49 -2.73
N GLN A 239 27.93 -15.28 -1.51
CA GLN A 239 29.27 -14.75 -1.27
C GLN A 239 30.37 -15.69 -1.81
N GLU A 240 30.27 -17.00 -1.61
CA GLU A 240 31.20 -18.00 -2.16
C GLU A 240 31.21 -18.00 -3.71
N ALA A 241 30.09 -17.62 -4.34
CA ALA A 241 29.95 -17.53 -5.77
C ALA A 241 30.23 -16.13 -6.33
N GLU A 242 30.68 -15.19 -5.49
CA GLU A 242 30.93 -13.77 -5.83
C GLU A 242 29.68 -13.12 -6.47
N ILE A 243 28.49 -13.40 -5.94
CA ILE A 243 27.23 -12.82 -6.38
C ILE A 243 26.75 -11.80 -5.36
N ASP A 244 26.61 -10.55 -5.80
CA ASP A 244 25.95 -9.49 -5.04
C ASP A 244 24.43 -9.59 -5.17
N GLY A 245 23.71 -9.27 -4.09
CA GLY A 245 22.26 -9.27 -4.08
C GLY A 245 21.67 -9.10 -2.70
N GLU A 246 20.39 -8.75 -2.68
CA GLU A 246 19.63 -8.54 -1.45
C GLU A 246 18.75 -9.76 -1.16
N ILE A 247 18.73 -10.19 0.11
CA ILE A 247 18.00 -11.37 0.54
C ILE A 247 17.00 -10.97 1.61
N TYR A 248 15.74 -11.23 1.37
CA TYR A 248 14.64 -10.90 2.29
C TYR A 248 13.84 -12.13 2.65
N GLY A 249 13.62 -12.35 3.95
CA GLY A 249 12.59 -13.25 4.42
C GLY A 249 11.20 -12.63 4.17
N ARG A 250 10.33 -13.37 3.47
CA ARG A 250 8.99 -12.91 3.16
C ARG A 250 7.93 -13.71 3.91
N PRO A 251 7.30 -13.13 4.95
CA PRO A 251 6.14 -13.76 5.56
C PRO A 251 4.98 -13.79 4.55
N LYS A 252 4.27 -14.91 4.49
CA LYS A 252 3.09 -15.02 3.63
C LYS A 252 1.89 -14.37 4.31
N HIS A 253 1.18 -13.53 3.57
CA HIS A 253 0.01 -12.80 4.05
C HIS A 253 -1.17 -13.72 4.34
N ILE A 254 -1.97 -13.40 5.36
CA ILE A 254 -3.04 -14.24 5.91
C ILE A 254 -4.10 -14.56 4.83
N TYR A 255 -4.52 -13.56 4.05
CA TYR A 255 -5.45 -13.78 2.95
C TYR A 255 -4.90 -14.74 1.88
N SER A 256 -3.62 -14.61 1.54
CA SER A 256 -2.96 -15.52 0.59
C SER A 256 -2.91 -16.96 1.10
N ILE A 257 -2.71 -17.15 2.40
CA ILE A 257 -2.78 -18.45 3.08
C ILE A 257 -4.19 -19.01 2.98
N TRP A 258 -5.19 -18.24 3.41
CA TRP A 258 -6.61 -18.65 3.34
C TRP A 258 -7.03 -19.03 1.93
N LYS A 259 -6.70 -18.21 0.93
CA LYS A 259 -7.02 -18.47 -0.48
C LYS A 259 -6.42 -19.80 -0.96
N LYS A 260 -5.19 -20.13 -0.52
CA LYS A 260 -4.54 -21.39 -0.85
C LYS A 260 -5.19 -22.58 -0.14
N MET A 261 -5.52 -22.43 1.17
CA MET A 261 -6.28 -23.43 1.94
C MET A 261 -7.62 -23.74 1.26
N LYS A 262 -8.39 -22.70 0.92
CA LYS A 262 -9.68 -22.84 0.24
C LYS A 262 -9.56 -23.53 -1.12
N ARG A 263 -8.55 -23.14 -1.93
CA ARG A 263 -8.33 -23.74 -3.27
C ARG A 263 -7.94 -25.21 -3.21
N LYS A 264 -7.13 -25.62 -2.21
CA LYS A 264 -6.62 -26.98 -2.08
C LYS A 264 -7.47 -27.86 -1.17
N GLY A 265 -8.44 -27.31 -0.42
CA GLY A 265 -9.23 -28.04 0.56
C GLY A 265 -8.43 -28.57 1.75
N ILE A 266 -7.33 -27.89 2.14
CA ILE A 266 -6.40 -28.36 3.20
C ILE A 266 -6.35 -27.39 4.38
N GLY A 267 -5.97 -27.92 5.55
CA GLY A 267 -5.74 -27.12 6.76
C GLY A 267 -4.39 -26.40 6.74
N ILE A 268 -4.20 -25.44 7.67
CA ILE A 268 -2.96 -24.65 7.78
C ILE A 268 -1.74 -25.54 8.08
N ALA A 269 -1.91 -26.61 8.87
CA ALA A 269 -0.84 -27.55 9.19
C ALA A 269 -0.29 -28.34 7.98
N GLN A 270 -1.07 -28.38 6.89
CA GLN A 270 -0.70 -29.05 5.64
C GLN A 270 -0.11 -28.09 4.60
N LEU A 271 0.12 -26.83 4.98
CA LEU A 271 0.75 -25.83 4.13
C LEU A 271 2.25 -25.76 4.40
N TYR A 272 3.06 -26.25 3.48
CA TYR A 272 4.52 -26.25 3.59
C TYR A 272 5.16 -24.92 3.14
N ASP A 273 4.46 -24.09 2.36
CA ASP A 273 4.96 -22.83 1.77
C ASP A 273 4.56 -21.57 2.56
N LEU A 274 4.51 -21.67 3.87
CA LEU A 274 4.27 -20.51 4.75
C LEU A 274 5.48 -19.58 4.86
N ARG A 275 6.63 -20.05 4.42
CA ARG A 275 7.93 -19.39 4.45
C ARG A 275 8.38 -19.16 3.02
N ALA A 276 8.86 -17.97 2.72
CA ALA A 276 9.44 -17.67 1.42
C ALA A 276 10.64 -16.74 1.62
N ILE A 277 11.63 -16.90 0.77
CA ILE A 277 12.77 -15.99 0.66
C ILE A 277 12.70 -15.34 -0.72
N ARG A 278 12.96 -14.05 -0.76
CA ARG A 278 13.13 -13.30 -1.98
C ARG A 278 14.61 -12.92 -2.10
N ILE A 279 15.18 -13.22 -3.24
CA ILE A 279 16.54 -12.82 -3.60
C ILE A 279 16.41 -11.86 -4.77
N ILE A 280 17.01 -10.69 -4.66
CA ILE A 280 17.05 -9.67 -5.72
C ILE A 280 18.49 -9.56 -6.16
N VAL A 281 18.71 -9.68 -7.46
CA VAL A 281 20.01 -9.57 -8.13
C VAL A 281 19.87 -8.65 -9.36
N ASP A 282 20.99 -8.15 -9.87
CA ASP A 282 21.00 -7.08 -10.86
C ASP A 282 20.53 -7.52 -12.26
N ASP A 283 20.68 -8.80 -12.61
CA ASP A 283 20.37 -9.29 -13.94
C ASP A 283 19.72 -10.67 -13.97
N ILE A 284 19.14 -11.02 -15.13
CA ILE A 284 18.39 -12.27 -15.35
C ILE A 284 19.32 -13.49 -15.31
N GLU A 285 20.54 -13.40 -15.82
CA GLU A 285 21.48 -14.52 -15.84
C GLU A 285 21.87 -14.91 -14.42
N THR A 286 22.21 -13.92 -13.60
CA THR A 286 22.49 -14.09 -12.17
C THR A 286 21.29 -14.65 -11.41
N CYS A 287 20.06 -14.24 -11.76
CA CYS A 287 18.85 -14.81 -11.18
C CYS A 287 18.73 -16.33 -11.42
N TYR A 288 18.97 -16.79 -12.65
CA TYR A 288 18.97 -18.23 -12.96
C TYR A 288 20.14 -18.97 -12.35
N LYS A 289 21.32 -18.35 -12.25
CA LYS A 289 22.49 -18.91 -11.56
C LYS A 289 22.18 -19.20 -10.10
N VAL A 290 21.64 -18.22 -9.38
CA VAL A 290 21.23 -18.38 -7.98
C VAL A 290 20.14 -19.43 -7.82
N LEU A 291 19.15 -19.47 -8.72
CA LEU A 291 18.10 -20.49 -8.71
C LEU A 291 18.70 -21.91 -8.89
N GLY A 292 19.67 -22.08 -9.80
CA GLY A 292 20.37 -23.34 -9.99
C GLY A 292 21.13 -23.80 -8.74
N MET A 293 21.87 -22.88 -8.11
CA MET A 293 22.60 -23.14 -6.86
C MET A 293 21.67 -23.56 -5.70
N VAL A 294 20.51 -22.90 -5.60
CA VAL A 294 19.49 -23.27 -4.60
C VAL A 294 18.95 -24.68 -4.86
N HIS A 295 18.62 -25.01 -6.12
CA HIS A 295 18.10 -26.34 -6.47
C HIS A 295 19.15 -27.46 -6.34
N GLU A 296 20.42 -27.15 -6.54
CA GLU A 296 21.51 -28.13 -6.33
C GLU A 296 21.67 -28.46 -4.84
N ARG A 297 21.51 -27.49 -3.96
CA ARG A 297 21.68 -27.68 -2.53
C ARG A 297 20.41 -28.21 -1.83
N TRP A 298 19.24 -27.88 -2.34
CA TRP A 298 17.91 -28.30 -1.84
C TRP A 298 17.02 -28.78 -3.00
N PRO A 299 17.24 -30.03 -3.44
CA PRO A 299 16.49 -30.61 -4.56
C PRO A 299 14.99 -30.84 -4.30
#